data_408e9e655ba82f08ca6958935ead8d55
#
_entry.id   408e9e655ba82f08ca6958935ead8d55
#
_cell.length_a   1.000
_cell.length_b   1.000
_cell.length_c   1.000
_cell.angle_alpha   90.00
_cell.angle_beta   90.00
_cell.angle_gamma   90.00
#
_symmetry.space_group_name_H-M   'P 1'
#
loop_
_entity.id
_entity.type
_entity.pdbx_description
1 polymer ?
#
loop_
_entity_poly.entity_id
_entity_poly.type
_entity_poly.pdbx_seq_one_letter_code
_entity_poly.pdbx_strand_id
1 'polypeptide(L)'
;MVGSYYHKPKPETQLKNRELNKELYPTEIEWLKDKLFLLKDDKFMIDMYTILVTGSRKMTPKMIEAVRRNMNSPQYDTVAMIERQEKIKPILEKIHMVLELVKEMDKGKDEYYIKNYSALSFVTSIMNQLKTRGKLSEKQMIGLSKVYKKYMKMKENKDV
;
A
#
# COMPACT_ATOMS: atom_id res chain seq x y z
N MET A 1 -9.52 -21.21 15.74
CA MET A 1 -9.15 -19.78 15.60
C MET A 1 -10.33 -18.95 16.04
N VAL A 2 -10.23 -18.29 17.17
CA VAL A 2 -11.21 -17.30 17.58
C VAL A 2 -10.90 -16.03 16.81
N GLY A 3 -11.69 -15.74 15.77
CA GLY A 3 -11.61 -14.47 15.08
C GLY A 3 -11.84 -13.36 16.10
N SER A 4 -10.87 -12.46 16.24
CA SER A 4 -11.03 -11.24 17.02
C SER A 4 -12.14 -10.42 16.37
N TYR A 5 -13.34 -10.54 16.89
CA TYR A 5 -14.42 -9.65 16.57
C TYR A 5 -14.05 -8.26 17.12
N TYR A 6 -13.47 -7.43 16.27
CA TYR A 6 -13.33 -6.01 16.57
C TYR A 6 -14.74 -5.41 16.64
N HIS A 7 -15.31 -5.37 17.83
CA HIS A 7 -16.51 -4.58 18.05
C HIS A 7 -16.14 -3.12 17.83
N LYS A 8 -16.70 -2.52 16.78
CA LYS A 8 -16.61 -1.06 16.62
C LYS A 8 -17.15 -0.42 17.91
N PRO A 9 -16.41 0.51 18.50
CA PRO A 9 -16.91 1.23 19.68
C PRO A 9 -18.24 1.91 19.37
N LYS A 10 -19.07 2.11 20.37
CA LYS A 10 -20.32 2.85 20.24
C LYS A 10 -20.04 4.28 19.72
N PRO A 11 -20.98 4.92 19.00
CA PRO A 11 -20.79 6.27 18.47
C PRO A 11 -20.35 7.29 19.51
N GLU A 12 -20.87 7.20 20.72
CA GLU A 12 -20.49 8.06 21.84
C GLU A 12 -19.02 7.87 22.24
N THR A 13 -18.54 6.64 22.27
CA THR A 13 -17.13 6.31 22.55
C THR A 13 -16.22 6.80 21.43
N GLN A 14 -16.65 6.65 20.17
CA GLN A 14 -15.91 7.17 19.02
C GLN A 14 -15.75 8.70 19.10
N LEU A 15 -16.82 9.41 19.44
CA LEU A 15 -16.79 10.85 19.62
C LEU A 15 -15.81 11.28 20.72
N LYS A 16 -15.87 10.62 21.88
CA LYS A 16 -14.93 10.87 23.00
C LYS A 16 -13.49 10.64 22.58
N ASN A 17 -13.21 9.53 21.89
CA ASN A 17 -11.86 9.22 21.39
C ASN A 17 -11.38 10.30 20.40
N ARG A 18 -12.25 10.74 19.52
CA ARG A 18 -11.94 11.78 18.53
C ARG A 18 -11.61 13.12 19.17
N GLU A 19 -12.39 13.54 20.14
CA GLU A 19 -12.15 14.79 20.88
C GLU A 19 -10.85 14.72 21.68
N LEU A 20 -10.61 13.60 22.37
CA LEU A 20 -9.38 13.37 23.10
C LEU A 20 -8.16 13.38 22.19
N ASN A 21 -8.24 12.75 21.02
CA ASN A 21 -7.16 12.75 20.04
C ASN A 21 -6.84 14.17 19.54
N LYS A 22 -7.85 15.00 19.30
CA LYS A 22 -7.66 16.40 18.90
C LYS A 22 -6.96 17.21 19.98
N GLU A 23 -7.25 16.94 21.22
CA GLU A 23 -6.62 17.60 22.37
C GLU A 23 -5.18 17.15 22.58
N LEU A 24 -4.93 15.83 22.52
CA LEU A 24 -3.62 15.25 22.84
C LEU A 24 -2.63 15.27 21.67
N TYR A 25 -3.14 15.14 20.43
CA TYR A 25 -2.31 14.87 19.24
C TYR A 25 -2.58 15.82 18.07
N PRO A 26 -2.76 17.13 18.30
CA PRO A 26 -3.08 18.07 17.21
C PRO A 26 -1.96 18.18 16.16
N THR A 27 -0.71 18.13 16.60
CA THR A 27 0.47 18.23 15.72
C THR A 27 0.59 17.00 14.81
N GLU A 28 0.38 15.82 15.36
CA GLU A 28 0.43 14.55 14.64
C GLU A 28 -0.70 14.47 13.60
N ILE A 29 -1.90 14.91 13.95
CA ILE A 29 -3.04 14.97 13.04
C ILE A 29 -2.77 15.91 11.87
N GLU A 30 -2.29 17.13 12.13
CA GLU A 30 -1.93 18.09 11.09
C GLU A 30 -0.83 17.56 10.16
N TRP A 31 0.21 16.98 10.73
CA TRP A 31 1.31 16.41 9.94
C TRP A 31 0.83 15.30 9.01
N LEU A 32 0.03 14.35 9.51
CA LEU A 32 -0.55 13.28 8.71
C LEU A 32 -1.47 13.83 7.63
N LYS A 33 -2.32 14.79 7.96
CA LYS A 33 -3.23 15.45 7.03
C LYS A 33 -2.49 16.08 5.85
N ASP A 34 -1.43 16.83 6.15
CA ASP A 34 -0.64 17.51 5.13
C ASP A 34 0.09 16.54 4.19
N LYS A 35 0.38 15.34 4.66
CA LYS A 35 1.10 14.33 3.89
C LYS A 35 0.23 13.23 3.28
N LEU A 36 -1.08 13.28 3.45
CA LEU A 36 -1.98 12.21 2.99
C LEU A 36 -1.80 11.85 1.51
N PHE A 37 -1.63 12.83 0.64
CA PHE A 37 -1.46 12.59 -0.79
C PHE A 37 -0.16 11.85 -1.14
N LEU A 38 0.88 11.98 -0.30
CA LEU A 38 2.16 11.27 -0.43
C LEU A 38 2.15 9.91 0.29
N LEU A 39 1.28 9.75 1.29
CA LEU A 39 1.18 8.55 2.12
C LEU A 39 0.15 7.53 1.59
N LYS A 40 -0.43 7.75 0.44
CA LYS A 40 -1.51 6.91 -0.12
C LYS A 40 -1.20 5.41 -0.20
N ASP A 41 0.07 5.04 -0.29
CA ASP A 41 0.52 3.65 -0.31
C ASP A 41 1.10 3.17 1.04
N ASP A 42 1.10 4.02 2.05
CA ASP A 42 1.54 3.70 3.41
C ASP A 42 0.32 3.37 4.29
N LYS A 43 -0.04 2.10 4.29
CA LYS A 43 -1.21 1.62 5.02
C LYS A 43 -1.16 1.96 6.51
N PHE A 44 0.00 1.81 7.15
CA PHE A 44 0.13 2.09 8.57
C PHE A 44 -0.18 3.55 8.89
N MET A 45 0.39 4.50 8.14
CA MET A 45 0.19 5.92 8.37
C MET A 45 -1.25 6.36 8.06
N ILE A 46 -1.87 5.79 7.03
CA ILE A 46 -3.28 6.02 6.71
C ILE A 46 -4.18 5.48 7.82
N ASP A 47 -3.90 4.28 8.34
CA ASP A 47 -4.64 3.71 9.47
C ASP A 47 -4.51 4.57 10.72
N MET A 48 -3.31 5.10 11.02
CA MET A 48 -3.10 6.01 12.15
C MET A 48 -3.90 7.29 12.01
N TYR A 49 -3.90 7.91 10.84
CA TYR A 49 -4.71 9.08 10.56
C TYR A 49 -6.21 8.79 10.73
N THR A 50 -6.68 7.67 10.17
CA THR A 50 -8.08 7.26 10.26
C THR A 50 -8.51 7.06 11.71
N ILE A 51 -7.71 6.39 12.53
CA ILE A 51 -7.98 6.20 13.97
C ILE A 51 -8.05 7.54 14.70
N LEU A 52 -7.10 8.43 14.42
CA LEU A 52 -7.04 9.74 15.06
C LEU A 52 -8.26 10.62 14.76
N VAL A 53 -8.72 10.64 13.52
CA VAL A 53 -9.82 11.52 13.09
C VAL A 53 -11.21 10.92 13.29
N THR A 54 -11.33 9.60 13.31
CA THR A 54 -12.63 8.92 13.49
C THR A 54 -12.89 8.46 14.93
N GLY A 55 -11.84 8.25 15.72
CA GLY A 55 -11.97 7.66 17.05
C GLY A 55 -12.44 6.20 17.01
N SER A 56 -12.23 5.51 15.89
CA SER A 56 -12.67 4.13 15.66
C SER A 56 -12.12 3.12 16.67
N ARG A 57 -11.00 3.44 17.28
CA ARG A 57 -10.44 2.75 18.43
C ARG A 57 -9.53 3.69 19.22
N LYS A 58 -9.14 3.27 20.42
CA LYS A 58 -8.25 4.05 21.27
C LYS A 58 -6.83 4.06 20.72
N MET A 59 -6.22 5.25 20.67
CA MET A 59 -4.82 5.42 20.32
C MET A 59 -3.91 4.89 21.42
N THR A 60 -3.01 3.97 21.12
CA THR A 60 -2.06 3.43 22.09
C THR A 60 -0.78 4.26 22.13
N PRO A 61 -0.01 4.24 23.24
CA PRO A 61 1.29 4.90 23.30
C PRO A 61 2.27 4.43 22.21
N LYS A 62 2.28 3.14 21.90
CA LYS A 62 3.13 2.57 20.82
C LYS A 62 2.76 3.12 19.44
N MET A 63 1.48 3.29 19.16
CA MET A 63 1.00 3.84 17.90
C MET A 63 1.46 5.28 17.71
N ILE A 64 1.29 6.12 18.72
CA ILE A 64 1.68 7.52 18.62
C ILE A 64 3.20 7.71 18.60
N GLU A 65 3.95 6.87 19.30
CA GLU A 65 5.41 6.83 19.21
C GLU A 65 5.88 6.51 17.79
N ALA A 66 5.25 5.53 17.13
CA ALA A 66 5.57 5.19 15.75
C ALA A 66 5.30 6.36 14.79
N VAL A 67 4.18 7.06 14.96
CA VAL A 67 3.88 8.28 14.17
C VAL A 67 4.96 9.35 14.40
N ARG A 68 5.29 9.64 15.65
CA ARG A 68 6.31 10.64 16.01
C ARG A 68 7.70 10.30 15.50
N ARG A 69 8.07 9.02 15.52
CA ARG A 69 9.33 8.54 14.93
C ARG A 69 9.37 8.83 13.44
N ASN A 70 8.29 8.57 12.74
CA ASN A 70 8.19 8.84 11.31
C ASN A 70 8.18 10.35 11.00
N MET A 71 7.59 11.18 11.84
CA MET A 71 7.65 12.65 11.70
C MET A 71 9.09 13.19 11.70
N ASN A 72 9.98 12.54 12.43
CA ASN A 72 11.39 12.91 12.54
C ASN A 72 12.30 12.14 11.57
N SER A 73 11.75 11.26 10.74
CA SER A 73 12.51 10.46 9.79
C SER A 73 12.71 11.19 8.46
N PRO A 74 13.95 11.24 7.91
CA PRO A 74 14.21 11.86 6.61
C PRO A 74 13.40 11.25 5.45
N GLN A 75 13.03 9.98 5.54
CA GLN A 75 12.24 9.32 4.49
C GLN A 75 10.83 9.90 4.31
N TYR A 76 10.30 10.58 5.31
CA TYR A 76 9.00 11.26 5.27
C TYR A 76 9.12 12.75 5.01
N ASP A 77 10.31 13.26 4.70
CA ASP A 77 10.47 14.61 4.19
C ASP A 77 9.73 14.78 2.86
N THR A 78 8.98 15.87 2.72
CA THR A 78 8.10 16.08 1.56
C THR A 78 8.86 16.06 0.23
N VAL A 79 10.02 16.71 0.16
CA VAL A 79 10.83 16.72 -1.06
C VAL A 79 11.34 15.33 -1.39
N ALA A 80 11.90 14.62 -0.41
CA ALA A 80 12.37 13.25 -0.59
C ALA A 80 11.27 12.28 -1.02
N MET A 81 10.05 12.45 -0.51
CA MET A 81 8.89 11.65 -0.91
C MET A 81 8.47 11.90 -2.36
N ILE A 82 8.43 13.17 -2.77
CA ILE A 82 8.10 13.55 -4.15
C ILE A 82 9.14 13.00 -5.13
N GLU A 83 10.42 13.22 -4.86
CA GLU A 83 11.52 12.70 -5.68
C GLU A 83 11.46 11.18 -5.83
N ARG A 84 11.15 10.47 -4.74
CA ARG A 84 10.98 9.01 -4.76
C ARG A 84 9.82 8.60 -5.67
N GLN A 85 8.66 9.25 -5.56
CA GLN A 85 7.50 8.96 -6.40
C GLN A 85 7.79 9.22 -7.88
N GLU A 86 8.44 10.30 -8.21
CA GLU A 86 8.83 10.61 -9.58
C GLU A 86 9.82 9.59 -10.14
N LYS A 87 10.81 9.18 -9.33
CA LYS A 87 11.82 8.20 -9.72
C LYS A 87 11.22 6.83 -10.02
N ILE A 88 10.22 6.39 -9.26
CA ILE A 88 9.59 5.06 -9.46
C ILE A 88 8.52 5.07 -10.54
N LYS A 89 8.01 6.22 -10.94
CA LYS A 89 6.90 6.35 -11.89
C LYS A 89 7.11 5.57 -13.20
N PRO A 90 8.25 5.67 -13.90
CA PRO A 90 8.46 4.91 -15.14
C PRO A 90 8.46 3.40 -14.92
N ILE A 91 9.03 2.94 -13.81
CA ILE A 91 9.06 1.51 -13.46
C ILE A 91 7.65 1.03 -13.12
N LEU A 92 6.90 1.84 -12.37
CA LEU A 92 5.53 1.54 -11.99
C LEU A 92 4.61 1.41 -13.22
N GLU A 93 4.76 2.28 -14.21
CA GLU A 93 4.03 2.21 -15.48
C GLU A 93 4.31 0.89 -16.21
N LYS A 94 5.56 0.44 -16.26
CA LYS A 94 5.92 -0.87 -16.83
C LYS A 94 5.28 -2.03 -16.07
N ILE A 95 5.27 -1.97 -14.74
CA ILE A 95 4.63 -3.00 -13.90
C ILE A 95 3.12 -3.03 -14.16
N HIS A 96 2.46 -1.88 -14.29
CA HIS A 96 1.05 -1.80 -14.64
C HIS A 96 0.75 -2.45 -16.00
N MET A 97 1.59 -2.23 -16.99
CA MET A 97 1.45 -2.90 -18.30
C MET A 97 1.53 -4.42 -18.18
N VAL A 98 2.47 -4.93 -17.41
CA VAL A 98 2.59 -6.37 -17.15
C VAL A 98 1.37 -6.89 -16.38
N LEU A 99 0.92 -6.17 -15.38
CA LEU A 99 -0.26 -6.53 -14.57
C LEU A 99 -1.53 -6.64 -15.43
N GLU A 100 -1.76 -5.66 -16.31
CA GLU A 100 -2.92 -5.70 -17.23
C GLU A 100 -2.81 -6.85 -18.22
N LEU A 101 -1.62 -7.14 -18.72
CA LEU A 101 -1.39 -8.29 -19.60
C LEU A 101 -1.69 -9.62 -18.88
N VAL A 102 -1.25 -9.77 -17.63
CA VAL A 102 -1.54 -10.96 -16.83
C VAL A 102 -3.05 -11.11 -16.58
N LYS A 103 -3.72 -10.03 -16.23
CA LYS A 103 -5.18 -10.01 -16.02
C LYS A 103 -5.94 -10.38 -17.29
N GLU A 104 -5.54 -9.84 -18.44
CA GLU A 104 -6.14 -10.13 -19.74
C GLU A 104 -5.99 -11.62 -20.11
N MET A 105 -4.79 -12.16 -19.96
CA MET A 105 -4.50 -13.54 -20.35
C MET A 105 -5.08 -14.58 -19.40
N ASP A 106 -5.19 -14.27 -18.13
CA ASP A 106 -5.74 -15.16 -17.11
C ASP A 106 -7.25 -14.96 -16.87
N LYS A 107 -7.89 -14.09 -17.65
CA LYS A 107 -9.32 -13.86 -17.60
C LYS A 107 -10.10 -15.13 -17.91
N GLY A 108 -11.05 -15.46 -17.04
CA GLY A 108 -11.90 -16.66 -17.18
C GLY A 108 -11.27 -17.94 -16.63
N LYS A 109 -10.06 -17.87 -16.10
CA LYS A 109 -9.44 -18.97 -15.37
C LYS A 109 -10.08 -19.12 -13.98
N ASP A 110 -10.16 -20.36 -13.48
CA ASP A 110 -10.71 -20.60 -12.17
C ASP A 110 -9.80 -20.14 -11.01
N GLU A 111 -10.34 -20.11 -9.81
CA GLU A 111 -9.64 -19.65 -8.61
C GLU A 111 -8.39 -20.48 -8.30
N TYR A 112 -8.45 -21.80 -8.53
CA TYR A 112 -7.31 -22.69 -8.34
C TYR A 112 -6.14 -22.34 -9.28
N TYR A 113 -6.43 -22.09 -10.56
CA TYR A 113 -5.44 -21.67 -11.52
C TYR A 113 -4.80 -20.32 -11.13
N ILE A 114 -5.63 -19.34 -10.78
CA ILE A 114 -5.15 -18.01 -10.37
C ILE A 114 -4.22 -18.12 -9.17
N LYS A 115 -4.57 -18.91 -8.18
CA LYS A 115 -3.78 -19.09 -6.96
C LYS A 115 -2.44 -19.78 -7.20
N ASN A 116 -2.40 -20.81 -8.05
CA ASN A 116 -1.26 -21.71 -8.16
C ASN A 116 -0.38 -21.48 -9.40
N TYR A 117 -0.93 -20.94 -10.49
CA TYR A 117 -0.23 -20.83 -11.77
C TYR A 117 -0.15 -19.40 -12.32
N SER A 118 -1.03 -18.50 -11.91
CA SER A 118 -1.02 -17.12 -12.37
C SER A 118 0.14 -16.33 -11.76
N ALA A 119 0.70 -15.45 -12.56
CA ALA A 119 1.70 -14.48 -12.10
C ALA A 119 1.07 -13.25 -11.39
N LEU A 120 -0.25 -13.20 -11.24
CA LEU A 120 -0.97 -12.05 -10.67
C LEU A 120 -0.46 -11.67 -9.28
N SER A 121 -0.32 -12.64 -8.39
CA SER A 121 0.17 -12.43 -7.02
C SER A 121 1.61 -11.91 -7.00
N PHE A 122 2.47 -12.48 -7.84
CA PHE A 122 3.87 -12.06 -7.96
C PHE A 122 4.00 -10.61 -8.45
N VAL A 123 3.30 -10.24 -9.53
CA VAL A 123 3.34 -8.89 -10.10
C VAL A 123 2.76 -7.87 -9.12
N THR A 124 1.66 -8.19 -8.45
CA THR A 124 1.05 -7.35 -7.42
C THR A 124 2.00 -7.12 -6.24
N SER A 125 2.69 -8.17 -5.80
CA SER A 125 3.68 -8.09 -4.72
C SER A 125 4.86 -7.18 -5.11
N ILE A 126 5.38 -7.31 -6.33
CA ILE A 126 6.45 -6.43 -6.84
C ILE A 126 6.01 -4.98 -6.90
N MET A 127 4.81 -4.72 -7.36
CA MET A 127 4.24 -3.37 -7.39
C MET A 127 4.18 -2.75 -5.99
N ASN A 128 3.67 -3.49 -5.02
CA ASN A 128 3.59 -3.04 -3.63
C ASN A 128 4.98 -2.80 -3.02
N GLN A 129 5.95 -3.65 -3.31
CA GLN A 129 7.32 -3.46 -2.84
C GLN A 129 7.98 -2.23 -3.46
N LEU A 130 7.75 -1.96 -4.73
CA LEU A 130 8.25 -0.74 -5.36
C LEU A 130 7.66 0.51 -4.70
N LYS A 131 6.35 0.53 -4.46
CA LYS A 131 5.67 1.64 -3.80
C LYS A 131 6.17 1.89 -2.38
N THR A 132 6.44 0.84 -1.62
CA THR A 132 6.86 0.95 -0.21
C THR A 132 8.36 1.19 -0.05
N ARG A 133 9.20 0.54 -0.85
CA ARG A 133 10.66 0.60 -0.74
C ARG A 133 11.33 1.58 -1.71
N GLY A 134 10.63 1.98 -2.76
CA GLY A 134 11.14 2.90 -3.79
C GLY A 134 12.15 2.28 -4.76
N LYS A 135 12.38 0.97 -4.69
CA LYS A 135 13.30 0.25 -5.58
C LYS A 135 12.95 -1.24 -5.66
N LEU A 136 13.38 -1.88 -6.73
CA LEU A 136 13.33 -3.33 -6.91
C LEU A 136 14.76 -3.90 -6.95
N SER A 137 14.91 -5.13 -6.49
CA SER A 137 16.17 -5.88 -6.67
C SER A 137 16.34 -6.32 -8.11
N GLU A 138 17.57 -6.60 -8.51
CA GLU A 138 17.87 -7.17 -9.82
C GLU A 138 17.10 -8.47 -10.06
N LYS A 139 17.02 -9.32 -9.05
CA LYS A 139 16.28 -10.59 -9.08
C LYS A 139 14.78 -10.38 -9.35
N GLN A 140 14.18 -9.35 -8.75
CA GLN A 140 12.78 -8.96 -9.00
C GLN A 140 12.58 -8.44 -10.41
N MET A 141 13.49 -7.64 -10.92
CA MET A 141 13.44 -7.14 -12.31
C MET A 141 13.56 -8.26 -13.33
N ILE A 142 14.45 -9.23 -13.11
CA ILE A 142 14.59 -10.43 -13.95
C ILE A 142 13.30 -11.26 -13.91
N GLY A 143 12.74 -11.48 -12.73
CA GLY A 143 11.48 -12.22 -12.56
C GLY A 143 10.32 -11.56 -13.30
N LEU A 144 10.20 -10.23 -13.20
CA LEU A 144 9.19 -9.45 -13.92
C LEU A 144 9.34 -9.56 -15.44
N SER A 145 10.58 -9.48 -15.93
CA SER A 145 10.89 -9.66 -17.38
C SER A 145 10.50 -11.05 -17.88
N LYS A 146 10.75 -12.09 -17.10
CA LYS A 146 10.34 -13.47 -17.44
C LYS A 146 8.82 -13.60 -17.53
N VAL A 147 8.08 -13.01 -16.59
CA VAL A 147 6.61 -12.96 -16.60
C VAL A 147 6.12 -12.27 -17.86
N TYR A 148 6.63 -11.09 -18.16
CA TYR A 148 6.27 -10.35 -19.37
C TYR A 148 6.46 -11.18 -20.64
N LYS A 149 7.64 -11.78 -20.82
CA LYS A 149 7.95 -12.62 -22.00
C LYS A 149 7.02 -13.82 -22.11
N LYS A 150 6.74 -14.50 -21.00
CA LYS A 150 5.84 -15.64 -20.96
C LYS A 150 4.43 -15.26 -21.40
N TYR A 151 3.88 -14.20 -20.84
CA TYR A 151 2.51 -13.75 -21.13
C TYR A 151 2.38 -13.13 -22.52
N MET A 152 3.38 -12.43 -23.02
CA MET A 152 3.41 -11.96 -24.41
C MET A 152 3.38 -13.12 -25.40
N LYS A 153 4.13 -14.18 -25.14
CA LYS A 153 4.12 -15.40 -25.95
C LYS A 153 2.76 -16.09 -25.94
N MET A 154 2.10 -16.14 -24.78
CA MET A 154 0.70 -16.63 -24.66
C MET A 154 -0.25 -15.79 -25.50
N LYS A 155 -0.11 -14.48 -25.48
CA LYS A 155 -0.94 -13.55 -26.27
C LYS A 155 -0.76 -13.78 -27.78
N GLU A 156 0.48 -13.87 -28.26
CA GLU A 156 0.81 -14.16 -29.66
C GLU A 156 0.18 -15.47 -30.12
N ASN A 157 0.25 -16.53 -29.30
CA ASN A 157 -0.34 -17.83 -29.62
C ASN A 157 -1.88 -17.82 -29.64
N LYS A 158 -2.52 -16.89 -28.89
CA LYS A 158 -3.97 -16.74 -28.86
C LYS A 158 -4.51 -15.99 -30.08
N ASP A 159 -3.73 -15.11 -30.65
CA ASP A 159 -4.08 -14.27 -31.80
C ASP A 159 -3.86 -14.97 -33.15
N VAL A 160 -3.38 -16.22 -33.14
CA VAL A 160 -3.16 -17.04 -34.37
C VAL A 160 -4.42 -17.90 -34.68
#